data_ae6da6dd320479469bfe1fe6c98c6d8f
#
_entry.id   ae6da6dd320479469bfe1fe6c98c6d8f
#
_cell.length_a   1.000
_cell.length_b   1.000
_cell.length_c   1.000
_cell.angle_alpha   90.00
_cell.angle_beta   90.00
_cell.angle_gamma   90.00
#
_symmetry.space_group_name_H-M   'P 1'
#
loop_
_entity.id
_entity.type
_entity.pdbx_description
1 polymer ?
#
loop_
_entity_poly.entity_id
_entity_poly.type
_entity_poly.pdbx_seq_one_letter_code
_entity_poly.pdbx_strand_id
1 'polypeptide(L)'
;MNRMSKIEPNAVRAEGFERCRILFADQLNLARGKYVPMSEAAKGHARMCVGTFAVTYDKALVAAPGGGLLTGLPDMEVTFDPADLRPSWEPNTQIALGALRFQNEPFALCGRSALARAIEAWRARGLDPMVGIEMEAYIFQRGPDGSWVPYETPGAFVYGTGPLPIRQA
;
A
#
# COMPACT_ATOMS: atom_id res chain seq x y z
N MET A 1 -23.68 7.52 -16.06
CA MET A 1 -23.05 8.85 -15.98
C MET A 1 -22.78 9.11 -14.50
N ASN A 2 -21.63 8.64 -14.01
CA ASN A 2 -21.32 8.65 -12.58
C ASN A 2 -20.28 9.75 -12.34
N ARG A 3 -20.67 10.79 -11.62
CA ARG A 3 -19.79 11.88 -11.19
C ARG A 3 -18.78 11.29 -10.18
N MET A 4 -17.60 10.95 -10.65
CA MET A 4 -16.45 10.91 -9.75
C MET A 4 -16.28 12.36 -9.24
N SER A 5 -16.56 12.57 -7.97
CA SER A 5 -16.32 13.84 -7.31
C SER A 5 -14.84 14.19 -7.47
N LYS A 6 -14.55 15.27 -8.18
CA LYS A 6 -13.23 15.91 -8.17
C LYS A 6 -12.95 16.28 -6.72
N ILE A 7 -12.05 15.57 -6.08
CA ILE A 7 -11.51 15.96 -4.79
C ILE A 7 -10.61 17.16 -5.06
N GLU A 8 -10.95 18.29 -4.49
CA GLU A 8 -10.21 19.55 -4.62
C GLU A 8 -8.73 19.35 -4.22
N PRO A 9 -7.78 20.01 -4.88
CA PRO A 9 -6.34 19.92 -4.59
C PRO A 9 -5.93 20.34 -3.18
N ASN A 10 -6.85 20.83 -2.37
CA ASN A 10 -6.65 21.24 -0.98
C ASN A 10 -6.56 20.06 0.03
N ALA A 11 -6.74 18.83 -0.40
CA ALA A 11 -6.62 17.66 0.50
C ALA A 11 -5.19 17.47 1.08
N VAL A 12 -4.17 18.06 0.46
CA VAL A 12 -2.78 18.03 0.96
C VAL A 12 -2.57 18.84 2.24
N ARG A 13 -3.51 19.74 2.57
CA ARG A 13 -3.48 20.59 3.78
C ARG A 13 -4.68 20.33 4.71
N ALA A 14 -5.16 19.13 4.83
CA ALA A 14 -6.06 18.81 5.92
C ALA A 14 -5.31 19.08 7.23
N GLU A 15 -5.78 20.07 7.98
CA GLU A 15 -5.22 20.44 9.28
C GLU A 15 -5.08 19.20 10.16
N GLY A 16 -3.92 19.01 10.80
CA GLY A 16 -3.66 17.94 11.74
C GLY A 16 -2.78 16.79 11.23
N PHE A 17 -2.38 16.74 9.96
CA PHE A 17 -1.44 15.72 9.50
C PHE A 17 0.00 16.25 9.49
N GLU A 18 0.91 15.49 10.10
CA GLU A 18 2.32 15.85 10.26
C GLU A 18 3.20 15.10 9.26
N ARG A 19 2.81 13.87 8.91
CA ARG A 19 3.61 12.96 8.08
C ARG A 19 2.77 12.15 7.11
N CYS A 20 3.44 11.67 6.08
CA CYS A 20 2.87 10.72 5.12
C CYS A 20 3.65 9.41 5.15
N ARG A 21 2.93 8.31 5.18
CA ARG A 21 3.45 6.96 4.98
C ARG A 21 3.33 6.62 3.51
N ILE A 22 4.44 6.68 2.77
CA ILE A 22 4.50 6.34 1.34
C ILE A 22 4.74 4.85 1.23
N LEU A 23 3.86 4.14 0.53
CA LEU A 23 3.84 2.69 0.41
C LEU A 23 3.87 2.23 -1.05
N PHE A 24 4.47 1.06 -1.25
CA PHE A 24 4.33 0.23 -2.45
C PHE A 24 4.33 -1.25 -2.03
N ALA A 25 3.82 -2.13 -2.88
CA ALA A 25 3.92 -3.58 -2.69
C ALA A 25 5.16 -4.10 -3.41
N ASP A 26 5.94 -4.95 -2.72
CA ASP A 26 7.04 -5.69 -3.35
C ASP A 26 6.55 -7.00 -3.98
N GLN A 27 7.45 -7.78 -4.56
CA GLN A 27 7.15 -9.08 -5.20
C GLN A 27 6.68 -10.16 -4.22
N LEU A 28 6.84 -9.93 -2.91
CA LEU A 28 6.39 -10.81 -1.85
C LEU A 28 5.03 -10.37 -1.28
N ASN A 29 4.37 -9.38 -1.92
CA ASN A 29 3.15 -8.71 -1.45
C ASN A 29 3.30 -8.04 -0.07
N LEU A 30 4.54 -7.70 0.32
CA LEU A 30 4.77 -6.93 1.53
C LEU A 30 4.61 -5.44 1.23
N ALA A 31 3.91 -4.74 2.12
CA ALA A 31 3.83 -3.29 2.09
C ALA A 31 5.20 -2.71 2.53
N ARG A 32 5.94 -2.19 1.57
CA ARG A 32 7.21 -1.49 1.80
C ARG A 32 6.97 0.00 1.75
N GLY A 33 7.76 0.76 2.50
CA GLY A 33 7.60 2.20 2.48
C GLY A 33 8.47 2.93 3.47
N LYS A 34 8.24 4.23 3.55
CA LYS A 34 8.85 5.10 4.54
C LYS A 34 7.92 6.25 4.93
N TYR A 35 8.19 6.85 6.06
CA TYR A 35 7.54 8.08 6.49
C TYR A 35 8.33 9.27 6.00
N VAL A 36 7.61 10.28 5.56
CA VAL A 36 8.17 11.59 5.20
C VAL A 36 7.30 12.70 5.81
N PRO A 37 7.84 13.89 6.09
CA PRO A 37 7.04 15.06 6.43
C PRO A 37 6.02 15.37 5.32
N MET A 38 4.89 15.98 5.68
CA MET A 38 3.86 16.36 4.69
C MET A 38 4.39 17.29 3.60
N SER A 39 5.36 18.16 3.93
CA SER A 39 6.02 19.02 2.95
C SER A 39 6.78 18.24 1.85
N GLU A 40 7.35 17.09 2.21
CA GLU A 40 8.00 16.20 1.24
C GLU A 40 6.96 15.38 0.45
N ALA A 41 5.90 14.92 1.12
CA ALA A 41 4.81 14.21 0.45
C ALA A 41 4.11 15.07 -0.63
N ALA A 42 4.02 16.37 -0.42
CA ALA A 42 3.47 17.31 -1.39
C ALA A 42 4.20 17.34 -2.74
N LYS A 43 5.44 16.81 -2.80
CA LYS A 43 6.21 16.68 -4.04
C LYS A 43 5.72 15.53 -4.94
N GLY A 44 4.88 14.62 -4.43
CA GLY A 44 4.33 13.50 -5.18
C GLY A 44 5.31 12.36 -5.45
N HIS A 45 6.47 12.37 -4.83
CA HIS A 45 7.46 11.29 -5.01
C HIS A 45 8.39 11.13 -3.81
N ALA A 46 9.01 9.95 -3.72
CA ALA A 46 10.07 9.67 -2.78
C ALA A 46 11.04 8.64 -3.37
N ARG A 47 12.30 8.67 -2.91
CA ARG A 47 13.31 7.70 -3.34
C ARG A 47 13.48 6.59 -2.33
N MET A 48 13.61 5.36 -2.81
CA MET A 48 13.86 4.17 -2.03
C MET A 48 14.81 3.25 -2.77
N CYS A 49 15.65 2.53 -2.03
CA CYS A 49 16.62 1.62 -2.61
C CYS A 49 15.96 0.49 -3.41
N VAL A 50 16.40 0.24 -4.63
CA VAL A 50 15.95 -0.88 -5.47
C VAL A 50 16.29 -2.23 -4.85
N GLY A 51 17.27 -2.29 -3.95
CA GLY A 51 17.62 -3.49 -3.19
C GLY A 51 16.49 -4.09 -2.36
N THR A 52 15.42 -3.34 -2.13
CA THR A 52 14.18 -3.87 -1.53
C THR A 52 13.63 -5.07 -2.32
N PHE A 53 13.85 -5.12 -3.63
CA PHE A 53 13.45 -6.23 -4.50
C PHE A 53 14.48 -7.36 -4.57
N ALA A 54 15.60 -7.22 -3.88
CA ALA A 54 16.67 -8.22 -3.82
C ALA A 54 16.68 -9.00 -2.50
N VAL A 55 15.60 -8.99 -1.74
CA VAL A 55 15.50 -9.66 -0.44
C VAL A 55 14.53 -10.83 -0.54
N THR A 56 14.98 -12.00 -0.12
CA THR A 56 14.17 -13.22 0.00
C THR A 56 13.39 -13.27 1.33
N TYR A 57 12.53 -14.27 1.51
CA TYR A 57 11.76 -14.45 2.75
C TYR A 57 12.64 -14.69 3.98
N ASP A 58 13.76 -15.36 3.81
CA ASP A 58 14.77 -15.60 4.86
C ASP A 58 15.72 -14.40 5.04
N LYS A 59 15.42 -13.26 4.38
CA LYS A 59 16.16 -12.00 4.43
C LYS A 59 17.56 -12.07 3.80
N ALA A 60 17.85 -13.09 3.02
CA ALA A 60 19.06 -13.13 2.21
C ALA A 60 18.99 -12.11 1.07
N LEU A 61 20.11 -11.52 0.72
CA LEU A 61 20.23 -10.66 -0.46
C LEU A 61 20.56 -11.51 -1.69
N VAL A 62 19.81 -11.29 -2.77
CA VAL A 62 20.05 -11.91 -4.07
C VAL A 62 20.33 -10.83 -5.11
N ALA A 63 20.89 -11.20 -6.24
CA ALA A 63 21.07 -10.27 -7.33
C ALA A 63 19.70 -9.84 -7.89
N ALA A 64 19.42 -8.54 -7.86
CA ALA A 64 18.20 -7.98 -8.43
C ALA A 64 18.49 -7.38 -9.82
N PRO A 65 17.52 -7.39 -10.74
CA PRO A 65 17.63 -6.65 -11.99
C PRO A 65 17.93 -5.16 -11.74
N GLY A 66 19.00 -4.66 -12.29
CA GLY A 66 19.41 -3.25 -12.19
C GLY A 66 20.10 -2.85 -10.89
N GLY A 67 20.32 -3.76 -9.94
CA GLY A 67 21.02 -3.42 -8.70
C GLY A 67 21.42 -4.65 -7.90
N GLY A 68 22.66 -4.69 -7.49
CA GLY A 68 23.21 -5.66 -6.56
C GLY A 68 24.28 -4.98 -5.72
N LEU A 69 24.77 -5.64 -4.67
CA LEU A 69 25.81 -5.08 -3.79
C LEU A 69 27.06 -4.65 -4.58
N LEU A 70 27.39 -5.37 -5.66
CA LEU A 70 28.57 -5.09 -6.48
C LEU A 70 28.37 -3.97 -7.52
N THR A 71 27.12 -3.65 -7.88
CA THR A 71 26.78 -2.61 -8.86
C THR A 71 26.25 -1.33 -8.20
N GLY A 72 26.36 -1.23 -6.88
CA GLY A 72 25.66 -0.26 -6.08
C GLY A 72 24.19 -0.63 -5.89
N LEU A 73 23.55 0.00 -4.93
CA LEU A 73 22.12 -0.16 -4.66
C LEU A 73 21.43 1.16 -5.03
N PRO A 74 21.19 1.42 -6.32
CA PRO A 74 20.63 2.68 -6.75
C PRO A 74 19.20 2.85 -6.21
N ASP A 75 18.76 4.10 -6.15
CA ASP A 75 17.39 4.42 -5.78
C ASP A 75 16.44 4.21 -6.97
N MET A 76 15.30 3.65 -6.68
CA MET A 76 14.08 3.78 -7.47
C MET A 76 13.24 4.94 -6.92
N GLU A 77 12.34 5.45 -7.73
CA GLU A 77 11.40 6.48 -7.34
C GLU A 77 10.00 5.89 -7.13
N VAL A 78 9.38 6.21 -6.01
CA VAL A 78 7.96 5.94 -5.75
C VAL A 78 7.19 7.20 -6.09
N THR A 79 6.30 7.16 -7.08
CA THR A 79 5.52 8.31 -7.54
C THR A 79 4.04 8.13 -7.22
N PHE A 80 3.38 9.20 -6.81
CA PHE A 80 1.96 9.22 -6.48
C PHE A 80 1.38 10.63 -6.71
N ASP A 81 0.06 10.71 -6.87
CA ASP A 81 -0.61 12.01 -6.89
C ASP A 81 -0.87 12.47 -5.45
N PRO A 82 -0.39 13.66 -5.04
CA PRO A 82 -0.69 14.20 -3.72
C PRO A 82 -2.20 14.40 -3.47
N ALA A 83 -3.03 14.51 -4.50
CA ALA A 83 -4.48 14.55 -4.37
C ALA A 83 -5.09 13.19 -3.93
N ASP A 84 -4.36 12.10 -4.09
CA ASP A 84 -4.78 10.76 -3.71
C ASP A 84 -4.38 10.37 -2.28
N LEU A 85 -3.81 11.28 -1.50
CA LEU A 85 -3.50 11.03 -0.10
C LEU A 85 -4.77 10.72 0.71
N ARG A 86 -4.67 9.75 1.62
CA ARG A 86 -5.78 9.30 2.46
C ARG A 86 -5.36 9.26 3.93
N PRO A 87 -6.27 9.49 4.87
CA PRO A 87 -5.98 9.27 6.28
C PRO A 87 -5.48 7.85 6.55
N SER A 88 -4.46 7.72 7.38
CA SER A 88 -4.00 6.44 7.94
C SER A 88 -4.81 6.06 9.18
N TRP A 89 -4.69 4.79 9.61
CA TRP A 89 -5.10 4.38 10.95
C TRP A 89 -4.19 4.94 12.05
N GLU A 90 -2.99 5.41 11.67
CA GLU A 90 -2.06 6.03 12.60
C GLU A 90 -2.42 7.51 12.80
N PRO A 91 -2.38 8.03 14.03
CA PRO A 91 -2.64 9.43 14.29
C PRO A 91 -1.72 10.35 13.47
N ASN A 92 -2.22 11.50 13.06
CA ASN A 92 -1.50 12.56 12.35
C ASN A 92 -0.77 12.08 11.08
N THR A 93 -1.23 10.98 10.46
CA THR A 93 -0.54 10.33 9.34
C THR A 93 -1.47 10.18 8.14
N GLN A 94 -0.99 10.55 6.96
CA GLN A 94 -1.62 10.19 5.69
C GLN A 94 -0.89 9.02 5.03
N ILE A 95 -1.57 8.34 4.11
CA ILE A 95 -1.01 7.26 3.30
C ILE A 95 -1.01 7.67 1.83
N ALA A 96 0.10 7.40 1.15
CA ALA A 96 0.23 7.41 -0.29
C ALA A 96 0.54 5.99 -0.80
N LEU A 97 -0.15 5.56 -1.84
CA LEU A 97 0.17 4.33 -2.57
C LEU A 97 0.80 4.71 -3.91
N GLY A 98 2.08 4.40 -4.07
CA GLY A 98 2.85 4.83 -5.23
C GLY A 98 3.06 3.74 -6.28
N ALA A 99 3.32 4.20 -7.50
CA ALA A 99 3.90 3.41 -8.58
C ALA A 99 5.41 3.58 -8.58
N LEU A 100 6.14 2.56 -9.04
CA LEU A 100 7.59 2.57 -9.03
C LEU A 100 8.15 2.92 -10.39
N ARG A 101 9.18 3.76 -10.39
CA ARG A 101 10.01 4.09 -11.57
C ARG A 101 11.47 3.79 -11.24
N PHE A 102 12.19 3.34 -12.25
CA PHE A 102 13.62 3.12 -12.17
C PHE A 102 14.28 3.62 -13.46
N GLN A 103 15.32 4.44 -13.35
CA GLN A 103 15.98 5.06 -14.49
C GLN A 103 15.00 5.82 -15.42
N ASN A 104 14.03 6.54 -14.82
CA ASN A 104 12.96 7.28 -15.48
C ASN A 104 11.92 6.44 -16.25
N GLU A 105 11.97 5.11 -16.16
CA GLU A 105 11.00 4.20 -16.76
C GLU A 105 10.12 3.52 -15.68
N PRO A 106 8.90 3.07 -16.03
CA PRO A 106 8.12 2.24 -15.11
C PRO A 106 8.91 1.00 -14.69
N PHE A 107 9.04 0.77 -13.39
CA PHE A 107 9.81 -0.35 -12.89
C PHE A 107 9.11 -1.68 -13.23
N ALA A 108 9.84 -2.60 -13.88
CA ALA A 108 9.27 -3.84 -14.41
C ALA A 108 8.60 -4.72 -13.34
N LEU A 109 9.11 -4.68 -12.09
CA LEU A 109 8.58 -5.46 -10.96
C LEU A 109 7.47 -4.73 -10.18
N CYS A 110 7.03 -3.55 -10.63
CA CYS A 110 5.96 -2.81 -9.99
C CYS A 110 4.59 -3.43 -10.28
N GLY A 111 3.97 -4.07 -9.29
CA GLY A 111 2.63 -4.66 -9.41
C GLY A 111 1.55 -3.63 -9.79
N ARG A 112 1.61 -2.41 -9.25
CA ARG A 112 0.67 -1.33 -9.60
C ARG A 112 0.78 -0.94 -11.08
N SER A 113 1.98 -0.85 -11.62
CA SER A 113 2.20 -0.58 -13.05
C SER A 113 1.75 -1.75 -13.94
N ALA A 114 1.92 -2.98 -13.46
CA ALA A 114 1.41 -4.16 -14.16
C ALA A 114 -0.12 -4.17 -14.22
N LEU A 115 -0.78 -3.86 -13.13
CA LEU A 115 -2.24 -3.71 -13.07
C LEU A 115 -2.73 -2.60 -14.02
N ALA A 116 -2.08 -1.45 -14.04
CA ALA A 116 -2.45 -0.36 -14.93
C ALA A 116 -2.37 -0.79 -16.40
N ARG A 117 -1.30 -1.49 -16.80
CA ARG A 117 -1.19 -2.05 -18.17
C ARG A 117 -2.30 -3.06 -18.49
N ALA A 118 -2.66 -3.90 -17.54
CA ALA A 118 -3.76 -4.86 -17.72
C ALA A 118 -5.10 -4.15 -17.92
N ILE A 119 -5.39 -3.12 -17.12
CA ILE A 119 -6.60 -2.30 -17.26
C ILE A 119 -6.64 -1.64 -18.64
N GLU A 120 -5.56 -1.02 -19.09
CA GLU A 120 -5.48 -0.41 -20.42
C GLU A 120 -5.68 -1.42 -21.55
N ALA A 121 -5.16 -2.64 -21.42
CA ALA A 121 -5.37 -3.70 -22.40
C ALA A 121 -6.85 -4.14 -22.49
N TRP A 122 -7.60 -4.09 -21.39
CA TRP A 122 -9.05 -4.31 -21.39
C TRP A 122 -9.79 -3.15 -22.05
N ARG A 123 -9.44 -1.92 -21.68
CA ARG A 123 -10.06 -0.71 -22.23
C ARG A 123 -9.87 -0.56 -23.73
N ALA A 124 -8.70 -0.95 -24.22
CA ALA A 124 -8.44 -1.01 -25.67
C ALA A 124 -9.38 -1.97 -26.44
N ARG A 125 -10.07 -2.87 -25.73
CA ARG A 125 -11.10 -3.78 -26.27
C ARG A 125 -12.52 -3.30 -26.01
N GLY A 126 -12.68 -2.09 -25.47
CA GLY A 126 -13.99 -1.53 -25.12
C GLY A 126 -14.59 -2.08 -23.82
N LEU A 127 -13.77 -2.71 -22.96
CA LEU A 127 -14.18 -3.33 -21.72
C LEU A 127 -13.56 -2.60 -20.53
N ASP A 128 -14.36 -2.32 -19.51
CA ASP A 128 -13.87 -1.82 -18.21
C ASP A 128 -13.88 -2.96 -17.20
N PRO A 129 -12.73 -3.36 -16.64
CA PRO A 129 -12.68 -4.39 -15.62
C PRO A 129 -13.27 -3.88 -14.30
N MET A 130 -14.10 -4.72 -13.68
CA MET A 130 -14.62 -4.49 -12.34
C MET A 130 -14.16 -5.63 -11.43
N VAL A 131 -13.57 -5.27 -10.29
CA VAL A 131 -13.00 -6.24 -9.35
C VAL A 131 -13.56 -5.97 -7.96
N GLY A 132 -14.06 -7.01 -7.30
CA GLY A 132 -14.36 -7.03 -5.87
C GLY A 132 -13.21 -7.70 -5.11
N ILE A 133 -12.90 -7.19 -3.93
CA ILE A 133 -11.93 -7.80 -3.03
C ILE A 133 -12.70 -8.34 -1.84
N GLU A 134 -12.60 -9.65 -1.63
CA GLU A 134 -13.14 -10.32 -0.45
C GLU A 134 -12.01 -10.55 0.53
N MET A 135 -12.22 -10.15 1.78
CA MET A 135 -11.27 -10.37 2.86
C MET A 135 -11.86 -11.36 3.85
N GLU A 136 -11.15 -12.47 4.04
CA GLU A 136 -11.51 -13.48 5.02
C GLU A 136 -10.49 -13.48 6.15
N ALA A 137 -10.97 -13.52 7.38
CA ALA A 137 -10.11 -13.52 8.56
C ALA A 137 -10.74 -14.30 9.71
N TYR A 138 -9.89 -14.94 10.50
CA TYR A 138 -10.26 -15.50 11.80
C TYR A 138 -9.70 -14.62 12.91
N ILE A 139 -10.54 -14.27 13.87
CA ILE A 139 -10.14 -13.44 15.00
C ILE A 139 -9.86 -14.34 16.20
N PHE A 140 -8.71 -14.15 16.82
CA PHE A 140 -8.30 -14.84 18.03
C PHE A 140 -8.01 -13.83 19.13
N GLN A 141 -8.19 -14.24 20.36
CA GLN A 141 -7.83 -13.48 21.54
C GLN A 141 -6.91 -14.29 22.46
N ARG A 142 -6.20 -13.59 23.36
CA ARG A 142 -5.39 -14.26 24.38
C ARG A 142 -6.28 -14.84 25.46
N GLY A 143 -6.17 -16.13 25.68
CA GLY A 143 -6.76 -16.81 26.83
C GLY A 143 -6.04 -16.49 28.15
N PRO A 144 -6.61 -16.84 29.30
CA PRO A 144 -5.99 -16.61 30.61
C PRO A 144 -4.63 -17.28 30.80
N ASP A 145 -4.40 -18.39 30.12
CA ASP A 145 -3.17 -19.16 30.12
C ASP A 145 -2.15 -18.67 29.08
N GLY A 146 -2.48 -17.57 28.34
CA GLY A 146 -1.66 -17.02 27.28
C GLY A 146 -1.77 -17.74 25.94
N SER A 147 -2.59 -18.79 25.81
CA SER A 147 -2.90 -19.44 24.53
C SER A 147 -3.72 -18.53 23.62
N TRP A 148 -3.71 -18.80 22.31
CA TRP A 148 -4.62 -18.17 21.37
C TRP A 148 -5.90 -19.01 21.28
N VAL A 149 -7.03 -18.40 21.60
CA VAL A 149 -8.36 -19.02 21.50
C VAL A 149 -9.20 -18.26 20.49
N PRO A 150 -10.12 -18.92 19.74
CA PRO A 150 -11.03 -18.23 18.87
C PRO A 150 -11.82 -17.14 19.64
N TYR A 151 -12.01 -16.00 18.98
CA TYR A 151 -12.83 -14.93 19.54
C TYR A 151 -14.30 -15.22 19.24
N GLU A 152 -15.01 -15.74 20.21
CA GLU A 152 -16.42 -16.10 20.09
C GLU A 152 -17.32 -14.95 20.60
N THR A 153 -18.21 -14.49 19.74
CA THR A 153 -19.26 -13.53 20.10
C THR A 153 -20.56 -13.92 19.38
N PRO A 154 -21.72 -13.45 19.86
CA PRO A 154 -22.98 -13.65 19.15
C PRO A 154 -23.00 -13.11 17.72
N GLY A 155 -22.10 -12.17 17.38
CA GLY A 155 -21.93 -11.64 16.03
C GLY A 155 -20.88 -12.35 15.19
N ALA A 156 -20.15 -13.34 15.72
CA ALA A 156 -19.07 -14.04 15.02
C ALA A 156 -19.58 -15.23 14.19
N PHE A 157 -20.69 -15.07 13.50
CA PHE A 157 -21.24 -16.04 12.58
C PHE A 157 -21.13 -15.56 11.14
N VAL A 158 -21.07 -16.50 10.19
CA VAL A 158 -21.15 -16.22 8.76
C VAL A 158 -22.40 -15.36 8.49
N TYR A 159 -22.22 -14.24 7.81
CA TYR A 159 -23.23 -13.21 7.58
C TYR A 159 -23.84 -12.59 8.85
N GLY A 160 -23.18 -12.73 9.99
CA GLY A 160 -23.58 -12.02 11.20
C GLY A 160 -23.44 -10.51 11.01
N THR A 161 -24.52 -9.77 11.30
CA THR A 161 -24.51 -8.30 11.28
C THR A 161 -24.62 -7.79 12.71
N GLY A 162 -23.68 -6.99 13.13
CA GLY A 162 -23.67 -6.40 14.47
C GLY A 162 -22.29 -5.89 14.83
N PRO A 163 -22.20 -5.02 15.85
CA PRO A 163 -20.91 -4.55 16.29
C PRO A 163 -20.10 -5.70 16.89
N LEU A 164 -18.94 -5.98 16.34
CA LEU A 164 -17.94 -6.77 17.02
C LEU A 164 -17.34 -5.90 18.13
N PRO A 165 -17.48 -6.28 19.41
CA PRO A 165 -16.93 -5.49 20.52
C PRO A 165 -15.40 -5.67 20.58
N ILE A 166 -14.71 -5.26 19.52
CA ILE A 166 -13.26 -5.24 19.48
C ILE A 166 -12.80 -4.05 20.33
N ARG A 167 -12.26 -4.34 21.50
CA ARG A 167 -11.61 -3.31 22.31
C ARG A 167 -10.32 -2.89 21.58
N GLN A 168 -10.20 -1.60 21.34
CA GLN A 168 -8.93 -1.02 20.96
C GLN A 168 -7.98 -1.19 22.15
N ALA A 169 -6.90 -1.91 21.96
CA ALA A 169 -5.82 -2.08 22.93
C ALA A 169 -4.92 -0.84 22.93
#